data_bd938273b3dd1d12920cc383a04e4010
#
_entry.id   bd938273b3dd1d12920cc383a04e4010
#
_cell.length_a   1.000
_cell.length_b   1.000
_cell.length_c   1.000
_cell.angle_alpha   90.00
_cell.angle_beta   90.00
_cell.angle_gamma   90.00
#
_symmetry.space_group_name_H-M   'P 1'
#
loop_
_entity.id
_entity.type
_entity.pdbx_description
1 polymer ?
#
loop_
_entity_poly.entity_id
_entity_poly.type
_entity_poly.pdbx_seq_one_letter_code
_entity_poly.pdbx_strand_id
1 'polypeptide(L)'
;TITNIRKAVTSLAGAGAKQFLVVNTLDVVSIPVMIDSGFAKQVKVFQDRRVAQMPVEMEALAQELQVEIQVFDLVAAVTKIRDDAGKYDLTNLNVPCFSGQGPCAKPEAYYWWNGTALSARVHEILGEMMAEQISK
;
A
#
# COMPACT_ATOMS: atom_id res chain seq x y z
N THR A 1 9.49 -10.89 -1.52
CA THR A 1 8.66 -11.90 -2.20
C THR A 1 7.59 -12.44 -1.26
N ILE A 2 6.54 -13.08 -1.77
CA ILE A 2 5.50 -13.75 -0.97
C ILE A 2 6.16 -14.79 -0.04
N THR A 3 7.13 -15.54 -0.54
CA THR A 3 7.91 -16.51 0.26
C THR A 3 8.53 -15.89 1.51
N ASN A 4 9.07 -14.68 1.42
CA ASN A 4 9.67 -14.02 2.59
C ASN A 4 8.61 -13.58 3.60
N ILE A 5 7.43 -13.15 3.12
CA ILE A 5 6.29 -12.82 3.98
C ILE A 5 5.81 -14.08 4.71
N ARG A 6 5.64 -15.21 4.00
CA ARG A 6 5.31 -16.50 4.62
C ARG A 6 6.28 -16.86 5.73
N LYS A 7 7.59 -16.77 5.47
CA LYS A 7 8.62 -17.04 6.49
C LYS A 7 8.51 -16.14 7.71
N ALA A 8 8.29 -14.83 7.50
CA ALA A 8 8.14 -13.87 8.59
C ALA A 8 6.91 -14.17 9.44
N VAL A 9 5.75 -14.40 8.81
CA VAL A 9 4.50 -14.74 9.50
C VAL A 9 4.67 -16.07 10.27
N THR A 10 5.26 -17.09 9.65
CA THR A 10 5.52 -18.38 10.33
C THR A 10 6.40 -18.20 11.57
N SER A 11 7.47 -17.41 11.45
CA SER A 11 8.36 -17.14 12.59
C SER A 11 7.64 -16.41 13.72
N LEU A 12 6.84 -15.40 13.42
CA LEU A 12 6.07 -14.64 14.41
C LEU A 12 4.95 -15.48 15.05
N ALA A 13 4.26 -16.30 14.25
CA ALA A 13 3.27 -17.25 14.76
C ALA A 13 3.90 -18.26 15.71
N GLY A 14 5.10 -18.78 15.40
CA GLY A 14 5.88 -19.63 16.28
C GLY A 14 6.30 -18.94 17.60
N ALA A 15 6.44 -17.62 17.59
CA ALA A 15 6.67 -16.80 18.78
C ALA A 15 5.37 -16.43 19.54
N GLY A 16 4.20 -16.89 19.08
CA GLY A 16 2.92 -16.72 19.77
C GLY A 16 1.97 -15.68 19.17
N ALA A 17 2.34 -15.01 18.07
CA ALA A 17 1.43 -14.08 17.39
C ALA A 17 0.25 -14.86 16.77
N LYS A 18 -0.98 -14.32 16.89
CA LYS A 18 -2.21 -14.97 16.43
C LYS A 18 -2.97 -14.18 15.38
N GLN A 19 -2.71 -12.90 15.26
CA GLN A 19 -3.38 -12.02 14.32
C GLN A 19 -2.35 -11.23 13.51
N PHE A 20 -2.57 -11.15 12.20
CA PHE A 20 -1.67 -10.50 11.26
C PHE A 20 -2.46 -9.63 10.28
N LEU A 21 -1.95 -8.43 10.02
CA LEU A 21 -2.32 -7.64 8.87
C LEU A 21 -1.14 -7.61 7.90
N VAL A 22 -1.33 -8.21 6.73
CA VAL A 22 -0.32 -8.27 5.68
C VAL A 22 -0.69 -7.27 4.58
N VAL A 23 0.18 -6.29 4.34
CA VAL A 23 0.00 -5.36 3.22
C VAL A 23 0.55 -6.00 1.95
N ASN A 24 -0.23 -6.03 0.86
CA ASN A 24 0.15 -6.77 -0.34
C ASN A 24 1.33 -6.18 -1.12
N THR A 25 1.17 -5.02 -1.76
CA THR A 25 2.23 -4.34 -2.52
C THR A 25 1.90 -2.87 -2.70
N LEU A 26 2.91 -2.04 -2.90
CA LEU A 26 2.73 -0.66 -3.32
C LEU A 26 2.13 -0.61 -4.73
N ASP A 27 1.38 0.44 -5.02
CA ASP A 27 0.97 0.77 -6.39
C ASP A 27 2.14 1.42 -7.13
N VAL A 28 3.08 0.56 -7.56
CA VAL A 28 4.33 0.97 -8.17
C VAL A 28 4.12 1.70 -9.49
N VAL A 29 3.04 1.36 -10.21
CA VAL A 29 2.77 1.94 -11.53
C VAL A 29 2.29 3.38 -11.47
N SER A 30 1.75 3.82 -10.35
CA SER A 30 1.30 5.21 -10.15
C SER A 30 2.38 6.12 -9.55
N ILE A 31 3.52 5.58 -9.15
CA ILE A 31 4.64 6.36 -8.61
C ILE A 31 5.18 7.31 -9.70
N PRO A 32 5.30 8.64 -9.44
CA PRO A 32 5.71 9.61 -10.44
C PRO A 32 7.00 9.22 -11.18
N VAL A 33 8.04 8.84 -10.47
CA VAL A 33 9.32 8.43 -11.08
C VAL A 33 9.19 7.17 -11.96
N MET A 34 8.24 6.28 -11.69
CA MET A 34 7.99 5.10 -12.52
C MET A 34 7.24 5.46 -13.80
N ILE A 35 6.31 6.40 -13.73
CA ILE A 35 5.61 6.95 -14.90
C ILE A 35 6.64 7.60 -15.83
N ASP A 36 7.50 8.46 -15.29
CA ASP A 36 8.53 9.18 -16.04
C ASP A 36 9.58 8.24 -16.66
N SER A 37 9.88 7.12 -16.00
CA SER A 37 10.85 6.13 -16.49
C SER A 37 10.39 5.33 -17.72
N GLY A 38 9.09 5.29 -18.00
CA GLY A 38 8.48 4.46 -19.04
C GLY A 38 8.38 2.97 -18.72
N PHE A 39 8.81 2.51 -17.54
CA PHE A 39 8.76 1.09 -17.12
C PHE A 39 7.45 0.67 -16.46
N ALA A 40 6.49 1.57 -16.29
CA ALA A 40 5.23 1.30 -15.59
C ALA A 40 4.48 0.07 -16.13
N LYS A 41 4.43 -0.13 -17.46
CA LYS A 41 3.77 -1.28 -18.08
C LYS A 41 4.42 -2.61 -17.72
N GLN A 42 5.76 -2.66 -17.70
CA GLN A 42 6.51 -3.88 -17.36
C GLN A 42 6.31 -4.25 -15.90
N VAL A 43 6.33 -3.25 -15.01
CA VAL A 43 6.15 -3.44 -13.57
C VAL A 43 4.71 -3.83 -13.24
N LYS A 44 3.73 -3.34 -13.99
CA LYS A 44 2.31 -3.66 -13.78
C LYS A 44 2.03 -5.17 -13.77
N VAL A 45 2.65 -5.93 -14.65
CA VAL A 45 2.48 -7.39 -14.72
C VAL A 45 2.86 -8.06 -13.40
N PHE A 46 3.96 -7.62 -12.79
CA PHE A 46 4.41 -8.14 -11.49
C PHE A 46 3.51 -7.68 -10.33
N GLN A 47 3.06 -6.43 -10.38
CA GLN A 47 2.12 -5.88 -9.40
C GLN A 47 0.80 -6.65 -9.41
N ASP A 48 0.17 -6.79 -10.57
CA ASP A 48 -1.12 -7.48 -10.73
C ASP A 48 -1.02 -8.94 -10.27
N ARG A 49 0.05 -9.64 -10.65
CA ARG A 49 0.29 -11.01 -10.18
C ARG A 49 0.41 -11.07 -8.67
N ARG A 50 1.11 -10.13 -8.05
CA ARG A 50 1.29 -10.11 -6.60
C ARG A 50 -0.03 -9.78 -5.87
N VAL A 51 -0.82 -8.84 -6.39
CA VAL A 51 -2.16 -8.52 -5.86
C VAL A 51 -3.06 -9.75 -5.89
N ALA A 52 -3.05 -10.51 -7.00
CA ALA A 52 -3.88 -11.70 -7.15
C ALA A 52 -3.40 -12.89 -6.28
N GLN A 53 -2.09 -13.09 -6.13
CA GLN A 53 -1.55 -14.26 -5.43
C GLN A 53 -1.51 -14.08 -3.91
N MET A 54 -1.30 -12.86 -3.40
CA MET A 54 -1.11 -12.63 -1.97
C MET A 54 -2.28 -13.12 -1.10
N PRO A 55 -3.55 -12.81 -1.40
CA PRO A 55 -4.67 -13.30 -0.59
C PRO A 55 -4.73 -14.82 -0.53
N VAL A 56 -4.56 -15.49 -1.66
CA VAL A 56 -4.60 -16.96 -1.76
C VAL A 56 -3.51 -17.61 -0.90
N GLU A 57 -2.29 -17.08 -1.00
CA GLU A 57 -1.14 -17.60 -0.23
C GLU A 57 -1.28 -17.31 1.27
N MET A 58 -1.86 -16.19 1.66
CA MET A 58 -2.06 -15.84 3.06
C MET A 58 -3.21 -16.62 3.68
N GLU A 59 -4.27 -16.90 2.93
CA GLU A 59 -5.36 -17.77 3.37
C GLU A 59 -4.87 -19.20 3.63
N ALA A 60 -4.10 -19.78 2.71
CA ALA A 60 -3.50 -21.10 2.90
C ALA A 60 -2.57 -21.14 4.13
N LEU A 61 -1.78 -20.07 4.32
CA LEU A 61 -0.89 -19.97 5.48
C LEU A 61 -1.65 -19.81 6.80
N ALA A 62 -2.75 -19.07 6.80
CA ALA A 62 -3.62 -18.90 7.98
C ALA A 62 -4.17 -20.27 8.46
N GLN A 63 -4.63 -21.09 7.51
CA GLN A 63 -5.11 -22.45 7.78
C GLN A 63 -3.99 -23.37 8.29
N GLU A 64 -2.81 -23.32 7.65
CA GLU A 64 -1.63 -24.10 8.02
C GLU A 64 -1.19 -23.81 9.47
N LEU A 65 -1.14 -22.53 9.86
CA LEU A 65 -0.63 -22.08 11.15
C LEU A 65 -1.71 -21.94 12.23
N GLN A 66 -2.99 -22.09 11.87
CA GLN A 66 -4.14 -21.83 12.74
C GLN A 66 -4.09 -20.44 13.38
N VAL A 67 -3.88 -19.41 12.55
CA VAL A 67 -3.83 -18.00 12.91
C VAL A 67 -4.75 -17.18 12.01
N GLU A 68 -5.08 -15.97 12.42
CA GLU A 68 -5.82 -15.02 11.60
C GLU A 68 -4.84 -14.19 10.76
N ILE A 69 -5.02 -14.17 9.44
CA ILE A 69 -4.25 -13.32 8.53
C ILE A 69 -5.22 -12.54 7.65
N GLN A 70 -5.22 -11.24 7.81
CA GLN A 70 -5.93 -10.33 6.92
C GLN A 70 -4.93 -9.75 5.90
N VAL A 71 -5.35 -9.63 4.63
CA VAL A 71 -4.55 -8.95 3.60
C VAL A 71 -5.16 -7.59 3.32
N PHE A 72 -4.37 -6.54 3.51
CA PHE A 72 -4.74 -5.19 3.13
C PHE A 72 -4.31 -4.94 1.68
N ASP A 73 -5.28 -4.70 0.80
CA ASP A 73 -5.02 -4.36 -0.61
C ASP A 73 -4.67 -2.87 -0.73
N LEU A 74 -3.36 -2.59 -0.63
CA LEU A 74 -2.85 -1.23 -0.73
C LEU A 74 -3.10 -0.60 -2.10
N VAL A 75 -3.06 -1.40 -3.19
CA VAL A 75 -3.33 -0.89 -4.56
C VAL A 75 -4.77 -0.42 -4.67
N ALA A 76 -5.73 -1.22 -4.19
CA ALA A 76 -7.13 -0.82 -4.16
C ALA A 76 -7.37 0.39 -3.25
N ALA A 77 -6.73 0.42 -2.07
CA ALA A 77 -6.87 1.52 -1.13
C ALA A 77 -6.38 2.86 -1.70
N VAL A 78 -5.18 2.89 -2.29
CA VAL A 78 -4.64 4.13 -2.88
C VAL A 78 -5.42 4.55 -4.13
N THR A 79 -5.94 3.61 -4.91
CA THR A 79 -6.84 3.91 -6.02
C THR A 79 -8.11 4.59 -5.51
N LYS A 80 -8.74 4.03 -4.48
CA LYS A 80 -9.94 4.62 -3.85
C LYS A 80 -9.68 6.02 -3.30
N ILE A 81 -8.53 6.26 -2.66
CA ILE A 81 -8.16 7.59 -2.17
C ILE A 81 -8.06 8.58 -3.33
N ARG A 82 -7.51 8.19 -4.48
CA ARG A 82 -7.42 9.04 -5.67
C ARG A 82 -8.79 9.32 -6.29
N ASP A 83 -9.65 8.31 -6.38
CA ASP A 83 -11.00 8.43 -6.94
C ASP A 83 -11.88 9.33 -6.06
N ASP A 84 -11.73 9.23 -4.74
CA ASP A 84 -12.47 10.00 -3.74
C ASP A 84 -11.67 11.23 -3.22
N ALA A 85 -10.71 11.74 -3.98
CA ALA A 85 -9.73 12.75 -3.53
C ALA A 85 -10.37 13.99 -2.86
N GLY A 86 -11.51 14.43 -3.38
CA GLY A 86 -12.25 15.56 -2.82
C GLY A 86 -12.77 15.33 -1.40
N LYS A 87 -13.05 14.07 -1.01
CA LYS A 87 -13.43 13.69 0.36
C LYS A 87 -12.30 13.91 1.36
N TYR A 88 -11.07 13.88 0.89
CA TYR A 88 -9.85 13.97 1.69
C TYR A 88 -9.13 15.31 1.55
N ASP A 89 -9.75 16.28 0.86
CA ASP A 89 -9.18 17.61 0.54
C ASP A 89 -7.88 17.54 -0.28
N LEU A 90 -7.67 16.43 -1.02
CA LEU A 90 -6.53 16.24 -1.90
C LEU A 90 -6.81 16.91 -3.25
N THR A 91 -6.10 17.98 -3.55
CA THR A 91 -6.27 18.76 -4.81
C THR A 91 -5.14 18.54 -5.81
N ASN A 92 -4.00 17.98 -5.36
CA ASN A 92 -2.82 17.72 -6.19
C ASN A 92 -2.47 16.23 -6.18
N LEU A 93 -2.91 15.49 -7.22
CA LEU A 93 -2.77 14.04 -7.28
C LEU A 93 -1.55 13.56 -8.08
N ASN A 94 -0.97 14.40 -8.92
CA ASN A 94 0.07 13.99 -9.87
C ASN A 94 1.41 14.68 -9.66
N VAL A 95 1.40 15.90 -9.09
CA VAL A 95 2.61 16.69 -8.86
C VAL A 95 3.07 16.49 -7.41
N PRO A 96 4.36 16.17 -7.18
CA PRO A 96 4.91 16.10 -5.82
C PRO A 96 4.94 17.46 -5.12
N CYS A 97 4.70 17.46 -3.80
CA CYS A 97 4.81 18.67 -2.97
C CYS A 97 6.27 19.14 -2.83
N PHE A 98 7.21 18.19 -2.74
CA PHE A 98 8.65 18.48 -2.63
C PHE A 98 9.34 18.17 -3.95
N SER A 99 9.89 19.20 -4.59
CA SER A 99 10.59 19.14 -5.88
C SER A 99 12.09 19.46 -5.81
N GLY A 100 12.67 19.45 -4.61
CA GLY A 100 14.09 19.75 -4.38
C GLY A 100 14.38 21.21 -3.98
N GLN A 101 13.42 22.11 -4.08
CA GLN A 101 13.56 23.54 -3.69
C GLN A 101 12.81 23.89 -2.39
N GLY A 102 12.33 22.87 -1.68
CA GLY A 102 11.53 23.01 -0.47
C GLY A 102 10.12 22.46 -0.63
N PRO A 103 9.36 22.37 0.48
CA PRO A 103 7.99 21.89 0.45
C PRO A 103 7.05 22.92 -0.18
N CYS A 104 5.96 22.43 -0.76
CA CYS A 104 4.85 23.26 -1.23
C CYS A 104 4.14 23.99 -0.07
N ALA A 105 3.31 25.00 -0.39
CA ALA A 105 2.65 25.82 0.63
C ALA A 105 1.58 25.09 1.45
N LYS A 106 0.99 23.99 0.90
CA LYS A 106 -0.08 23.20 1.53
C LYS A 106 0.18 21.70 1.34
N PRO A 107 1.12 21.09 2.08
CA PRO A 107 1.50 19.69 1.93
C PRO A 107 0.32 18.71 2.11
N GLU A 108 -0.64 19.05 2.95
CA GLU A 108 -1.85 18.26 3.23
C GLU A 108 -2.79 18.11 2.03
N ALA A 109 -2.68 19.00 1.03
CA ALA A 109 -3.47 18.94 -0.20
C ALA A 109 -2.82 18.10 -1.31
N TYR A 110 -1.66 17.52 -1.05
CA TYR A 110 -0.91 16.74 -2.03
C TYR A 110 -0.99 15.25 -1.74
N TYR A 111 -1.18 14.47 -2.83
CA TYR A 111 -1.13 13.01 -2.77
C TYR A 111 0.32 12.49 -2.62
N TRP A 112 1.26 13.09 -3.37
CA TRP A 112 2.68 12.74 -3.33
C TRP A 112 3.48 13.76 -2.51
N TRP A 113 4.31 13.24 -1.59
CA TRP A 113 5.32 14.08 -0.95
C TRP A 113 6.47 14.41 -1.90
N ASN A 114 7.03 13.39 -2.55
CA ASN A 114 8.09 13.51 -3.55
C ASN A 114 7.86 12.53 -4.71
N GLY A 115 8.84 12.36 -5.59
CA GLY A 115 8.75 11.48 -6.76
C GLY A 115 8.51 9.99 -6.45
N THR A 116 8.61 9.55 -5.19
CA THR A 116 8.48 8.13 -4.78
C THR A 116 7.61 7.90 -3.55
N ALA A 117 7.40 8.92 -2.72
CA ALA A 117 6.72 8.78 -1.44
C ALA A 117 5.35 9.47 -1.43
N LEU A 118 4.37 8.82 -0.84
CA LEU A 118 3.07 9.39 -0.52
C LEU A 118 3.21 10.51 0.52
N SER A 119 2.27 11.45 0.56
CA SER A 119 2.25 12.50 1.57
C SER A 119 1.87 11.96 2.95
N ALA A 120 2.15 12.73 4.00
CA ALA A 120 1.72 12.40 5.36
C ALA A 120 0.19 12.24 5.45
N ARG A 121 -0.57 13.08 4.74
CA ARG A 121 -2.04 12.98 4.70
C ARG A 121 -2.51 11.66 4.12
N VAL A 122 -1.91 11.19 3.03
CA VAL A 122 -2.27 9.89 2.45
C VAL A 122 -1.90 8.72 3.38
N HIS A 123 -0.77 8.80 4.09
CA HIS A 123 -0.42 7.79 5.09
C HIS A 123 -1.42 7.75 6.26
N GLU A 124 -1.89 8.91 6.72
CA GLU A 124 -2.92 9.00 7.76
C GLU A 124 -4.22 8.31 7.32
N ILE A 125 -4.71 8.61 6.11
CA ILE A 125 -5.91 7.99 5.55
C ILE A 125 -5.74 6.46 5.42
N LEU A 126 -4.58 6.00 4.93
CA LEU A 126 -4.27 4.57 4.85
C LEU A 126 -4.24 3.91 6.23
N GLY A 127 -3.70 4.59 7.24
CA GLY A 127 -3.71 4.12 8.63
C GLY A 127 -5.12 3.94 9.17
N GLU A 128 -6.01 4.91 8.91
CA GLU A 128 -7.43 4.83 9.27
C GLU A 128 -8.13 3.63 8.58
N MET A 129 -7.88 3.43 7.28
CA MET A 129 -8.44 2.30 6.53
C MET A 129 -7.93 0.94 7.05
N MET A 130 -6.66 0.85 7.42
CA MET A 130 -6.08 -0.35 8.04
C MET A 130 -6.70 -0.62 9.41
N ALA A 131 -6.83 0.42 10.25
CA ALA A 131 -7.45 0.32 11.57
C ALA A 131 -8.92 -0.12 11.48
N GLU A 132 -9.67 0.42 10.51
CA GLU A 132 -11.04 0.00 10.26
C GLU A 132 -11.12 -1.48 9.84
N GLN A 133 -10.17 -1.96 9.02
CA GLN A 133 -10.15 -3.36 8.59
C GLN A 133 -9.91 -4.33 9.75
N ILE A 134 -8.94 -4.05 10.62
CA ILE A 134 -8.61 -4.93 11.75
C ILE A 134 -9.64 -4.88 12.90
N SER A 135 -10.54 -3.90 12.88
CA SER A 135 -11.59 -3.73 13.90
C SER A 135 -12.86 -4.52 13.58
N LYS A 136 -12.92 -5.16 12.43
CA LYS A 136 -14.07 -5.97 11.96
C LYS A 136 -13.93 -7.43 12.36
#